data_ae6953ffeefd8dcc92bbcb43c5f73f6a
#
_entry.id   ae6953ffeefd8dcc92bbcb43c5f73f6a
#
_cell.length_a   1.000
_cell.length_b   1.000
_cell.length_c   1.000
_cell.angle_alpha   90.00
_cell.angle_beta   90.00
_cell.angle_gamma   90.00
#
_symmetry.space_group_name_H-M   'P 1'
#
loop_
_entity.id
_entity.type
_entity.pdbx_description
1 polymer ?
#
loop_
_entity_poly.entity_id
_entity_poly.type
_entity_poly.pdbx_seq_one_letter_code
_entity_poly.pdbx_strand_id
1 'polypeptide(L)'
;MEEFIKILTDQIRCVKARQGIAQEISNHILDQAEAYEQAGLEHDKALERAVQEMGDPVEIGISMDRIHRPQINWKMLLVTFILSIAGLVCMTPMFGVSYVISRQLIFTFVGFGVIVAVCLMDYSALGRIGIAAGIVLTIVFTIGKRYYFQTINGRTPAMSILVYLYVPVFAGILYQLRKKGLSAVVLAVGIVGLTFVLAMHFSSSLMVAGNIFFCMIILLVAAIVKGMFGNNKKYMIRLIGIVVTSLTAFFGWLLWTNKDSYRVQRLIAFFNRIKYQDAEGYYYRVIQEALHNSKWIGTGNSTYFENYYFPGLTEGELLPLAVIYWFGFIAGVILLALLAGFILCAINIVRRQKNQLGALVSLACFLVLVVNCVEGILISVGLFPVTTAAIPFLTRGGSTALVYAVLIGLLLSVHRREKILTQEAI
;
A
#
# COMPACT_ATOMS: atom_id res chain seq x y z
N MET A 1 -40.99 20.58 0.21
CA MET A 1 -39.63 20.10 -0.14
C MET A 1 -38.77 19.83 1.09
N GLU A 2 -38.55 20.73 2.00
CA GLU A 2 -37.66 20.54 3.18
C GLU A 2 -38.06 19.37 4.08
N GLU A 3 -39.37 19.22 4.36
CA GLU A 3 -39.87 18.10 5.15
C GLU A 3 -39.65 16.76 4.46
N PHE A 4 -39.88 16.68 3.15
CA PHE A 4 -39.59 15.51 2.32
C PHE A 4 -38.13 15.08 2.43
N ILE A 5 -37.19 16.04 2.25
CA ILE A 5 -35.74 15.79 2.33
C ILE A 5 -35.35 15.36 3.75
N LYS A 6 -35.95 15.94 4.80
CA LYS A 6 -35.70 15.58 6.18
C LYS A 6 -36.11 14.14 6.46
N ILE A 7 -37.34 13.74 6.09
CA ILE A 7 -37.84 12.36 6.26
C ILE A 7 -36.94 11.37 5.52
N LEU A 8 -36.56 11.69 4.27
CA LEU A 8 -35.67 10.85 3.44
C LEU A 8 -34.30 10.67 4.09
N THR A 9 -33.68 11.78 4.53
CA THR A 9 -32.31 11.74 5.10
C THR A 9 -32.26 11.07 6.47
N ASP A 10 -33.36 11.07 7.23
CA ASP A 10 -33.46 10.36 8.52
C ASP A 10 -33.40 8.85 8.36
N GLN A 11 -33.76 8.30 7.19
CA GLN A 11 -33.61 6.88 6.86
C GLN A 11 -32.15 6.48 6.58
N ILE A 12 -31.25 7.45 6.33
CA ILE A 12 -29.86 7.18 5.94
C ILE A 12 -28.99 7.07 7.19
N ARG A 13 -28.41 5.90 7.45
CA ARG A 13 -27.53 5.63 8.61
C ARG A 13 -26.18 6.36 8.53
N CYS A 14 -25.65 6.52 7.32
CA CYS A 14 -24.37 7.18 7.11
C CYS A 14 -24.53 8.72 7.15
N VAL A 15 -24.25 9.35 8.31
CA VAL A 15 -24.38 10.81 8.50
C VAL A 15 -23.63 11.63 7.43
N LYS A 16 -22.46 11.15 6.98
CA LYS A 16 -21.68 11.86 5.94
C LYS A 16 -22.32 11.81 4.55
N ALA A 17 -23.13 10.81 4.27
CA ALA A 17 -23.85 10.71 3.00
C ALA A 17 -25.11 11.58 2.98
N ARG A 18 -25.68 11.90 4.13
CA ARG A 18 -26.96 12.64 4.25
C ARG A 18 -26.93 13.96 3.50
N GLN A 19 -25.89 14.75 3.70
CA GLN A 19 -25.79 16.08 3.09
C GLN A 19 -25.68 16.01 1.55
N GLY A 20 -24.85 15.12 1.03
CA GLY A 20 -24.70 14.94 -0.43
C GLY A 20 -25.99 14.43 -1.08
N ILE A 21 -26.65 13.45 -0.44
CA ILE A 21 -27.93 12.90 -0.93
C ILE A 21 -29.04 13.96 -0.85
N ALA A 22 -29.10 14.72 0.26
CA ALA A 22 -30.04 15.82 0.38
C ALA A 22 -29.91 16.82 -0.76
N GLN A 23 -28.70 17.20 -1.11
CA GLN A 23 -28.42 18.14 -2.18
C GLN A 23 -28.75 17.58 -3.56
N GLU A 24 -28.41 16.31 -3.83
CA GLU A 24 -28.71 15.61 -5.08
C GLU A 24 -30.23 15.53 -5.30
N ILE A 25 -30.99 15.11 -4.28
CA ILE A 25 -32.45 15.03 -4.34
C ILE A 25 -33.07 16.42 -4.46
N SER A 26 -32.56 17.42 -3.72
CA SER A 26 -33.01 18.81 -3.86
C SER A 26 -32.86 19.34 -5.28
N ASN A 27 -31.67 19.14 -5.86
CA ASN A 27 -31.40 19.56 -7.23
C ASN A 27 -32.34 18.85 -8.23
N HIS A 28 -32.58 17.56 -8.05
CA HIS A 28 -33.48 16.80 -8.90
C HIS A 28 -34.94 17.31 -8.83
N ILE A 29 -35.43 17.64 -7.62
CA ILE A 29 -36.76 18.20 -7.43
C ILE A 29 -36.83 19.60 -8.09
N LEU A 30 -35.80 20.45 -7.96
CA LEU A 30 -35.74 21.75 -8.57
C LEU A 30 -35.71 21.70 -10.08
N ASP A 31 -34.85 20.81 -10.66
CA ASP A 31 -34.79 20.61 -12.12
C ASP A 31 -36.14 20.16 -12.69
N GLN A 32 -36.88 19.32 -11.96
CA GLN A 32 -38.18 18.86 -12.39
C GLN A 32 -39.27 19.95 -12.21
N ALA A 33 -39.20 20.74 -11.16
CA ALA A 33 -40.08 21.89 -10.96
C ALA A 33 -39.87 22.94 -12.07
N GLU A 34 -38.62 23.23 -12.46
CA GLU A 34 -38.34 24.16 -13.57
C GLU A 34 -38.93 23.66 -14.91
N ALA A 35 -38.90 22.33 -15.17
CA ALA A 35 -39.55 21.76 -16.35
C ALA A 35 -41.08 21.97 -16.34
N TYR A 36 -41.73 21.90 -15.17
CA TYR A 36 -43.18 22.19 -15.02
C TYR A 36 -43.49 23.65 -15.15
N GLU A 37 -42.65 24.57 -14.66
CA GLU A 37 -42.78 26.00 -14.89
C GLU A 37 -42.71 26.34 -16.37
N GLN A 38 -41.75 25.75 -17.11
CA GLN A 38 -41.65 25.90 -18.56
C GLN A 38 -42.89 25.39 -19.32
N ALA A 39 -43.60 24.41 -18.73
CA ALA A 39 -44.87 23.91 -19.22
C ALA A 39 -46.09 24.77 -18.83
N GLY A 40 -45.88 25.89 -18.10
CA GLY A 40 -46.90 26.87 -17.76
C GLY A 40 -47.54 26.71 -16.37
N LEU A 41 -46.96 25.88 -15.48
CA LEU A 41 -47.41 25.80 -14.08
C LEU A 41 -46.83 26.99 -13.26
N GLU A 42 -47.59 27.43 -12.28
CA GLU A 42 -47.13 28.37 -11.28
C GLU A 42 -46.07 27.75 -10.37
N HIS A 43 -45.07 28.52 -9.94
CA HIS A 43 -43.90 28.05 -9.20
C HIS A 43 -44.23 27.12 -8.03
N ASP A 44 -45.15 27.53 -7.15
CA ASP A 44 -45.53 26.75 -5.97
C ASP A 44 -46.21 25.42 -6.35
N LYS A 45 -47.06 25.43 -7.37
CA LYS A 45 -47.71 24.22 -7.89
C LYS A 45 -46.75 23.29 -8.63
N ALA A 46 -45.77 23.85 -9.36
CA ALA A 46 -44.71 23.11 -10.01
C ALA A 46 -43.85 22.39 -9.00
N LEU A 47 -43.44 23.05 -7.91
CA LEU A 47 -42.66 22.45 -6.83
C LEU A 47 -43.42 21.36 -6.07
N GLU A 48 -44.72 21.62 -5.75
CA GLU A 48 -45.56 20.62 -5.07
C GLU A 48 -45.72 19.36 -5.94
N ARG A 49 -45.96 19.53 -7.24
CA ARG A 49 -46.09 18.42 -8.18
C ARG A 49 -44.77 17.66 -8.34
N ALA A 50 -43.64 18.34 -8.43
CA ALA A 50 -42.30 17.69 -8.50
C ALA A 50 -42.06 16.85 -7.23
N VAL A 51 -42.39 17.32 -6.05
CA VAL A 51 -42.26 16.55 -4.80
C VAL A 51 -43.21 15.34 -4.78
N GLN A 52 -44.45 15.48 -5.25
CA GLN A 52 -45.43 14.37 -5.30
C GLN A 52 -44.98 13.27 -6.25
N GLU A 53 -44.40 13.61 -7.38
CA GLU A 53 -43.91 12.63 -8.37
C GLU A 53 -42.64 11.90 -7.91
N MET A 54 -41.90 12.41 -6.93
CA MET A 54 -40.78 11.68 -6.33
C MET A 54 -41.19 10.39 -5.60
N GLY A 55 -42.44 10.30 -5.13
CA GLY A 55 -42.96 9.15 -4.40
C GLY A 55 -42.71 9.18 -2.89
N ASP A 56 -42.62 8.02 -2.23
CA ASP A 56 -42.47 7.94 -0.78
C ASP A 56 -41.03 8.23 -0.34
N PRO A 57 -40.80 9.32 0.48
CA PRO A 57 -39.47 9.66 0.97
C PRO A 57 -38.84 8.58 1.83
N VAL A 58 -39.64 7.71 2.50
CA VAL A 58 -39.12 6.59 3.31
C VAL A 58 -38.56 5.50 2.42
N GLU A 59 -39.26 5.09 1.36
CA GLU A 59 -38.76 4.08 0.41
C GLU A 59 -37.52 4.55 -0.31
N ILE A 60 -37.49 5.80 -0.77
CA ILE A 60 -36.33 6.40 -1.42
C ILE A 60 -35.16 6.46 -0.43
N GLY A 61 -35.38 6.91 0.81
CA GLY A 61 -34.37 6.98 1.85
C GLY A 61 -33.75 5.60 2.16
N ILE A 62 -34.56 4.56 2.29
CA ILE A 62 -34.11 3.17 2.50
C ILE A 62 -33.30 2.67 1.29
N SER A 63 -33.75 2.96 0.07
CA SER A 63 -33.03 2.56 -1.14
C SER A 63 -31.65 3.25 -1.24
N MET A 64 -31.60 4.55 -0.93
CA MET A 64 -30.37 5.36 -0.88
C MET A 64 -29.42 4.88 0.24
N ASP A 65 -29.95 4.52 1.44
CA ASP A 65 -29.12 3.91 2.50
C ASP A 65 -28.48 2.62 2.02
N ARG A 66 -29.20 1.78 1.30
CA ARG A 66 -28.65 0.52 0.75
C ARG A 66 -27.54 0.74 -0.26
N ILE A 67 -27.63 1.81 -1.08
CA ILE A 67 -26.62 2.15 -2.08
C ILE A 67 -25.39 2.79 -1.42
N HIS A 68 -25.58 3.71 -0.48
CA HIS A 68 -24.53 4.54 0.12
C HIS A 68 -23.97 4.02 1.45
N ARG A 69 -24.42 2.87 1.93
CA ARG A 69 -23.89 2.30 3.17
C ARG A 69 -22.44 1.81 2.99
N PRO A 70 -21.64 1.91 4.06
CA PRO A 70 -20.25 1.37 4.07
C PRO A 70 -20.23 -0.12 3.75
N GLN A 71 -19.43 -0.52 2.76
CA GLN A 71 -19.31 -1.93 2.36
C GLN A 71 -17.96 -2.50 2.78
N ILE A 72 -17.95 -3.70 3.38
CA ILE A 72 -16.73 -4.42 3.73
C ILE A 72 -16.32 -5.34 2.58
N ASN A 73 -15.04 -5.31 2.21
CA ASN A 73 -14.49 -6.21 1.22
C ASN A 73 -14.11 -7.56 1.84
N TRP A 74 -15.10 -8.44 1.97
CA TRP A 74 -14.91 -9.77 2.55
C TRP A 74 -13.91 -10.63 1.77
N LYS A 75 -13.79 -10.44 0.44
CA LYS A 75 -12.82 -11.17 -0.40
C LYS A 75 -11.40 -10.84 0.00
N MET A 76 -11.08 -9.55 0.17
CA MET A 76 -9.77 -9.10 0.59
C MET A 76 -9.44 -9.61 2.01
N LEU A 77 -10.40 -9.55 2.95
CA LEU A 77 -10.21 -10.05 4.31
C LEU A 77 -9.97 -11.56 4.34
N LEU A 78 -10.74 -12.33 3.56
CA LEU A 78 -10.59 -13.79 3.48
C LEU A 78 -9.21 -14.19 2.94
N VAL A 79 -8.78 -13.58 1.83
CA VAL A 79 -7.46 -13.86 1.24
C VAL A 79 -6.34 -13.45 2.20
N THR A 80 -6.48 -12.31 2.89
CA THR A 80 -5.55 -11.86 3.95
C THR A 80 -5.46 -12.89 5.08
N PHE A 81 -6.59 -13.42 5.52
CA PHE A 81 -6.65 -14.45 6.56
C PHE A 81 -5.99 -15.76 6.14
N ILE A 82 -6.30 -16.24 4.92
CA ILE A 82 -5.68 -17.46 4.37
C ILE A 82 -4.16 -17.29 4.24
N LEU A 83 -3.68 -16.16 3.73
CA LEU A 83 -2.25 -15.87 3.63
C LEU A 83 -1.58 -15.80 5.02
N SER A 84 -2.25 -15.25 6.02
CA SER A 84 -1.73 -15.21 7.38
C SER A 84 -1.57 -16.61 7.99
N ILE A 85 -2.54 -17.49 7.79
CA ILE A 85 -2.45 -18.89 8.22
C ILE A 85 -1.33 -19.61 7.45
N ALA A 86 -1.28 -19.46 6.13
CA ALA A 86 -0.22 -20.05 5.31
C ALA A 86 1.17 -19.59 5.81
N GLY A 87 1.34 -18.30 6.11
CA GLY A 87 2.58 -17.76 6.68
C GLY A 87 2.96 -18.38 8.02
N LEU A 88 2.00 -18.55 8.93
CA LEU A 88 2.23 -19.22 10.21
C LEU A 88 2.70 -20.68 10.04
N VAL A 89 2.01 -21.43 9.16
CA VAL A 89 2.37 -22.82 8.85
C VAL A 89 3.77 -22.90 8.21
N CYS A 90 4.05 -22.04 7.25
CA CYS A 90 5.33 -22.03 6.53
C CYS A 90 6.52 -21.63 7.42
N MET A 91 6.29 -20.90 8.52
CA MET A 91 7.34 -20.52 9.46
C MET A 91 7.71 -21.63 10.45
N THR A 92 6.88 -22.64 10.64
CA THR A 92 7.11 -23.67 11.67
C THR A 92 8.39 -24.49 11.48
N PRO A 93 8.77 -24.94 10.26
CA PRO A 93 10.01 -25.68 10.07
C PRO A 93 11.27 -24.85 10.35
N MET A 94 11.19 -23.53 10.13
CA MET A 94 12.35 -22.63 10.28
C MET A 94 12.56 -22.14 11.71
N PHE A 95 11.50 -21.80 12.41
CA PHE A 95 11.56 -21.10 13.71
C PHE A 95 11.06 -21.96 14.87
N GLY A 96 10.50 -23.13 14.57
CA GLY A 96 9.89 -24.01 15.54
C GLY A 96 8.48 -23.57 15.97
N VAL A 97 7.67 -24.56 16.36
CA VAL A 97 6.26 -24.36 16.74
C VAL A 97 6.13 -23.41 17.95
N SER A 98 7.04 -23.51 18.92
CA SER A 98 7.02 -22.65 20.11
C SER A 98 7.14 -21.16 19.77
N TYR A 99 8.05 -20.79 18.87
CA TYR A 99 8.21 -19.41 18.42
C TYR A 99 6.97 -18.91 17.67
N VAL A 100 6.43 -19.74 16.77
CA VAL A 100 5.24 -19.37 15.96
C VAL A 100 4.06 -19.11 16.88
N ILE A 101 3.81 -19.96 17.85
CA ILE A 101 2.70 -19.79 18.80
C ILE A 101 2.93 -18.60 19.74
N SER A 102 4.11 -18.47 20.34
CA SER A 102 4.35 -17.48 21.40
C SER A 102 4.52 -16.05 20.90
N ARG A 103 4.93 -15.84 19.64
CA ARG A 103 5.22 -14.51 19.10
C ARG A 103 4.48 -14.20 17.80
N GLN A 104 4.62 -15.02 16.76
CA GLN A 104 4.08 -14.69 15.46
C GLN A 104 2.54 -14.71 15.43
N LEU A 105 1.93 -15.65 16.16
CA LEU A 105 0.47 -15.70 16.31
C LEU A 105 -0.06 -14.43 16.98
N ILE A 106 0.60 -13.94 18.04
CA ILE A 106 0.23 -12.69 18.72
C ILE A 106 0.32 -11.51 17.75
N PHE A 107 1.43 -11.39 17.00
CA PHE A 107 1.57 -10.32 16.01
C PHE A 107 0.52 -10.40 14.91
N THR A 108 0.10 -11.60 14.51
CA THR A 108 -0.98 -11.81 13.56
C THR A 108 -2.32 -11.31 14.10
N PHE A 109 -2.67 -11.67 15.34
CA PHE A 109 -3.91 -11.18 15.99
C PHE A 109 -3.90 -9.66 16.17
N VAL A 110 -2.81 -9.09 16.67
CA VAL A 110 -2.66 -7.63 16.79
C VAL A 110 -2.76 -6.97 15.40
N GLY A 111 -2.15 -7.57 14.37
CA GLY A 111 -2.26 -7.10 12.98
C GLY A 111 -3.71 -7.06 12.49
N PHE A 112 -4.50 -8.12 12.74
CA PHE A 112 -5.93 -8.10 12.38
C PHE A 112 -6.70 -7.02 13.16
N GLY A 113 -6.40 -6.83 14.45
CA GLY A 113 -6.97 -5.72 15.24
C GLY A 113 -6.66 -4.36 14.61
N VAL A 114 -5.43 -4.14 14.15
CA VAL A 114 -5.00 -2.92 13.45
C VAL A 114 -5.70 -2.79 12.10
N ILE A 115 -5.85 -3.87 11.31
CA ILE A 115 -6.62 -3.84 10.05
C ILE A 115 -8.03 -3.32 10.29
N VAL A 116 -8.71 -3.88 11.30
CA VAL A 116 -10.08 -3.46 11.65
C VAL A 116 -10.10 -2.01 12.12
N ALA A 117 -9.22 -1.62 13.02
CA ALA A 117 -9.15 -0.26 13.54
C ALA A 117 -8.94 0.77 12.41
N VAL A 118 -7.96 0.55 11.54
CA VAL A 118 -7.66 1.44 10.41
C VAL A 118 -8.77 1.41 9.35
N CYS A 119 -9.40 0.26 9.10
CA CYS A 119 -10.57 0.16 8.20
C CYS A 119 -11.76 1.01 8.70
N LEU A 120 -11.95 1.09 10.01
CA LEU A 120 -12.99 1.92 10.62
C LEU A 120 -12.64 3.41 10.60
N MET A 121 -11.35 3.76 10.65
CA MET A 121 -10.88 5.15 10.57
C MET A 121 -11.17 5.76 9.20
N ASP A 122 -11.27 7.09 9.17
CA ASP A 122 -11.52 7.84 7.95
C ASP A 122 -10.22 8.19 7.23
N TYR A 123 -9.96 7.53 6.08
CA TYR A 123 -8.79 7.82 5.28
C TYR A 123 -8.74 9.27 4.77
N SER A 124 -9.88 10.00 4.72
CA SER A 124 -9.93 11.40 4.31
C SER A 124 -9.11 12.31 5.21
N ALA A 125 -8.85 11.90 6.45
CA ALA A 125 -7.96 12.59 7.36
C ALA A 125 -6.55 12.77 6.76
N LEU A 126 -6.03 11.77 6.01
CA LEU A 126 -4.74 11.90 5.33
C LEU A 126 -4.69 13.07 4.35
N GLY A 127 -5.81 13.35 3.67
CA GLY A 127 -5.91 14.51 2.78
C GLY A 127 -5.87 15.85 3.50
N ARG A 128 -6.29 15.90 4.77
CA ARG A 128 -6.30 17.12 5.59
C ARG A 128 -4.99 17.33 6.34
N ILE A 129 -4.38 16.26 6.85
CA ILE A 129 -3.20 16.34 7.73
C ILE A 129 -1.92 15.75 7.11
N GLY A 130 -1.86 15.48 5.80
CA GLY A 130 -0.75 14.77 5.13
C GLY A 130 0.63 15.32 5.48
N ILE A 131 0.82 16.66 5.40
CA ILE A 131 2.11 17.30 5.75
C ILE A 131 2.43 17.11 7.24
N ALA A 132 1.47 17.37 8.12
CA ALA A 132 1.64 17.17 9.56
C ALA A 132 1.94 15.70 9.90
N ALA A 133 1.24 14.76 9.25
CA ALA A 133 1.50 13.33 9.40
C ALA A 133 2.93 12.95 8.97
N GLY A 134 3.45 13.52 7.89
CA GLY A 134 4.84 13.33 7.44
C GLY A 134 5.86 13.82 8.47
N ILE A 135 5.64 14.99 9.05
CA ILE A 135 6.51 15.56 10.10
C ILE A 135 6.46 14.68 11.34
N VAL A 136 5.27 14.34 11.84
CA VAL A 136 5.11 13.46 13.01
C VAL A 136 5.79 12.11 12.80
N LEU A 137 5.59 11.51 11.63
CA LEU A 137 6.22 10.23 11.27
C LEU A 137 7.75 10.33 11.32
N THR A 138 8.33 11.42 10.80
CA THR A 138 9.77 11.67 10.83
C THR A 138 10.29 11.81 12.27
N ILE A 139 9.58 12.54 13.12
CA ILE A 139 9.92 12.69 14.54
C ILE A 139 9.88 11.33 15.25
N VAL A 140 8.81 10.56 15.06
CA VAL A 140 8.64 9.23 15.65
C VAL A 140 9.76 8.29 15.20
N PHE A 141 10.13 8.30 13.91
CA PHE A 141 11.22 7.46 13.40
C PHE A 141 12.60 7.91 13.94
N THR A 142 12.82 9.20 14.10
CA THR A 142 14.07 9.72 14.68
C THR A 142 14.23 9.28 16.14
N ILE A 143 13.17 9.42 16.94
CA ILE A 143 13.14 8.97 18.33
C ILE A 143 13.27 7.44 18.39
N GLY A 144 12.49 6.73 17.56
CA GLY A 144 12.50 5.27 17.50
C GLY A 144 13.89 4.72 17.18
N LYS A 145 14.56 5.25 16.15
CA LYS A 145 15.91 4.84 15.77
C LYS A 145 16.92 5.13 16.88
N ARG A 146 16.78 6.24 17.57
CA ARG A 146 17.72 6.65 18.63
C ARG A 146 17.61 5.80 19.90
N TYR A 147 16.41 5.39 20.30
CA TYR A 147 16.16 4.82 21.63
C TYR A 147 15.63 3.40 21.64
N TYR A 148 14.96 2.95 20.59
CA TYR A 148 14.21 1.69 20.63
C TYR A 148 14.66 0.64 19.61
N PHE A 149 15.16 1.04 18.45
CA PHE A 149 15.47 0.08 17.38
C PHE A 149 16.98 -0.21 17.34
N GLN A 150 17.29 -1.49 17.54
CA GLN A 150 18.67 -1.96 17.47
C GLN A 150 19.15 -2.01 16.02
N THR A 151 20.42 -1.64 15.84
CA THR A 151 21.12 -1.80 14.57
C THR A 151 21.87 -3.12 14.58
N ILE A 152 21.52 -4.03 13.69
CA ILE A 152 22.13 -5.35 13.53
C ILE A 152 22.93 -5.33 12.22
N ASN A 153 24.23 -5.60 12.27
CA ASN A 153 25.12 -5.58 11.10
C ASN A 153 24.95 -4.33 10.22
N GLY A 154 24.87 -3.14 10.84
CA GLY A 154 24.70 -1.87 10.12
C GLY A 154 23.31 -1.59 9.57
N ARG A 155 22.31 -2.47 9.82
CA ARG A 155 20.92 -2.33 9.40
C ARG A 155 19.99 -2.20 10.59
N THR A 156 18.87 -1.51 10.38
CA THR A 156 17.78 -1.44 11.35
C THR A 156 16.55 -2.14 10.74
N PRO A 157 16.38 -3.47 10.94
CA PRO A 157 15.38 -4.26 10.23
C PRO A 157 13.95 -3.71 10.39
N ALA A 158 13.58 -3.34 11.62
CA ALA A 158 12.26 -2.77 11.88
C ALA A 158 12.02 -1.46 11.11
N MET A 159 13.04 -0.60 10.99
CA MET A 159 12.93 0.65 10.24
C MET A 159 12.83 0.42 8.74
N SER A 160 13.44 -0.64 8.22
CA SER A 160 13.40 -0.96 6.78
C SER A 160 11.98 -1.17 6.27
N ILE A 161 11.05 -1.59 7.12
CA ILE A 161 9.63 -1.72 6.74
C ILE A 161 8.77 -0.52 7.17
N LEU A 162 9.07 0.09 8.32
CA LEU A 162 8.30 1.24 8.83
C LEU A 162 8.37 2.44 7.89
N VAL A 163 9.50 2.68 7.23
CA VAL A 163 9.68 3.81 6.29
C VAL A 163 8.73 3.75 5.07
N TYR A 164 8.16 2.60 4.74
CA TYR A 164 7.15 2.51 3.68
C TYR A 164 5.86 3.26 4.00
N LEU A 165 5.60 3.59 5.27
CA LEU A 165 4.47 4.44 5.66
C LEU A 165 4.55 5.87 5.11
N TYR A 166 5.73 6.33 4.67
CA TYR A 166 5.84 7.60 3.95
C TYR A 166 5.04 7.60 2.64
N VAL A 167 4.85 6.46 1.99
CA VAL A 167 4.19 6.39 0.67
C VAL A 167 2.69 6.76 0.76
N PRO A 168 1.86 6.18 1.65
CA PRO A 168 0.48 6.62 1.81
C PRO A 168 0.35 8.04 2.40
N VAL A 169 1.29 8.47 3.24
CA VAL A 169 1.34 9.86 3.74
C VAL A 169 1.60 10.83 2.58
N PHE A 170 2.50 10.49 1.65
CA PHE A 170 2.75 11.29 0.45
C PHE A 170 1.52 11.42 -0.44
N ALA A 171 0.68 10.39 -0.55
CA ALA A 171 -0.60 10.51 -1.25
C ALA A 171 -1.50 11.61 -0.64
N GLY A 172 -1.53 11.71 0.69
CA GLY A 172 -2.20 12.81 1.41
C GLY A 172 -1.58 14.19 1.12
N ILE A 173 -0.24 14.26 1.08
CA ILE A 173 0.48 15.49 0.75
C ILE A 173 0.17 15.95 -0.68
N LEU A 174 0.19 15.04 -1.67
CA LEU A 174 -0.17 15.36 -3.05
C LEU A 174 -1.58 15.95 -3.15
N TYR A 175 -2.51 15.41 -2.35
CA TYR A 175 -3.88 15.92 -2.31
C TYR A 175 -3.97 17.33 -1.71
N GLN A 176 -3.17 17.65 -0.69
CA GLN A 176 -3.07 19.01 -0.12
C GLN A 176 -2.44 20.02 -1.09
N LEU A 177 -1.57 19.55 -1.96
CA LEU A 177 -0.90 20.38 -2.96
C LEU A 177 -1.71 20.54 -4.27
N ARG A 178 -2.89 19.90 -4.38
CA ARG A 178 -3.75 20.01 -5.57
C ARG A 178 -4.11 21.47 -5.89
N LYS A 179 -4.35 21.76 -7.16
CA LYS A 179 -4.71 23.12 -7.68
C LYS A 179 -3.61 24.19 -7.56
N LYS A 180 -2.43 23.87 -7.00
CA LYS A 180 -1.33 24.85 -6.83
C LYS A 180 -0.34 24.89 -8.03
N GLY A 181 -0.66 24.22 -9.13
CA GLY A 181 0.11 24.30 -10.38
C GLY A 181 1.52 23.70 -10.32
N LEU A 182 2.43 24.27 -11.10
CA LEU A 182 3.81 23.78 -11.25
C LEU A 182 4.62 23.85 -9.95
N SER A 183 4.43 24.87 -9.13
CA SER A 183 5.13 25.01 -7.83
C SER A 183 4.87 23.84 -6.91
N ALA A 184 3.65 23.29 -6.92
CA ALA A 184 3.30 22.09 -6.17
C ALA A 184 4.04 20.84 -6.65
N VAL A 185 4.24 20.71 -7.97
CA VAL A 185 5.02 19.59 -8.54
C VAL A 185 6.48 19.70 -8.14
N VAL A 186 7.09 20.89 -8.21
CA VAL A 186 8.47 21.11 -7.76
C VAL A 186 8.62 20.78 -6.27
N LEU A 187 7.70 21.24 -5.42
CA LEU A 187 7.70 20.92 -4.00
C LEU A 187 7.52 19.41 -3.77
N ALA A 188 6.63 18.74 -4.49
CA ALA A 188 6.43 17.30 -4.39
C ALA A 188 7.70 16.52 -4.77
N VAL A 189 8.42 16.93 -5.82
CA VAL A 189 9.72 16.36 -6.19
C VAL A 189 10.76 16.56 -5.08
N GLY A 190 10.79 17.74 -4.46
CA GLY A 190 11.65 18.03 -3.30
C GLY A 190 11.33 17.10 -2.12
N ILE A 191 10.04 16.85 -1.84
CA ILE A 191 9.60 15.91 -0.78
C ILE A 191 10.01 14.48 -1.12
N VAL A 192 9.92 14.05 -2.38
CA VAL A 192 10.41 12.73 -2.81
C VAL A 192 11.92 12.60 -2.54
N GLY A 193 12.72 13.60 -2.91
CA GLY A 193 14.17 13.62 -2.64
C GLY A 193 14.48 13.58 -1.15
N LEU A 194 13.80 14.41 -0.34
CA LEU A 194 13.94 14.41 1.11
C LEU A 194 13.58 13.05 1.71
N THR A 195 12.46 12.45 1.28
CA THR A 195 12.02 11.13 1.77
C THR A 195 13.02 10.04 1.39
N PHE A 196 13.64 10.11 0.21
CA PHE A 196 14.71 9.19 -0.19
C PHE A 196 15.90 9.26 0.80
N VAL A 197 16.36 10.48 1.14
CA VAL A 197 17.45 10.67 2.11
C VAL A 197 17.07 10.17 3.50
N LEU A 198 15.85 10.47 3.96
CA LEU A 198 15.32 9.97 5.24
C LEU A 198 15.21 8.44 5.25
N ALA A 199 14.71 7.85 4.18
CA ALA A 199 14.62 6.39 4.06
C ALA A 199 16.00 5.74 4.09
N MET A 200 16.99 6.30 3.40
CA MET A 200 18.40 5.86 3.49
C MET A 200 18.93 5.96 4.91
N HIS A 201 18.64 7.07 5.59
CA HIS A 201 19.12 7.28 6.96
C HIS A 201 18.48 6.28 7.93
N PHE A 202 17.16 6.07 7.86
CA PHE A 202 16.44 5.22 8.81
C PHE A 202 16.64 3.73 8.54
N SER A 203 16.53 3.27 7.30
CA SER A 203 16.64 1.85 6.95
C SER A 203 18.08 1.38 6.74
N SER A 204 19.01 2.29 6.46
CA SER A 204 20.38 2.00 6.02
C SER A 204 20.43 1.12 4.75
N SER A 205 19.35 1.07 3.96
CA SER A 205 19.20 0.25 2.76
C SER A 205 18.91 1.10 1.52
N LEU A 206 19.80 1.03 0.52
CA LEU A 206 19.61 1.72 -0.76
C LEU A 206 18.37 1.19 -1.51
N MET A 207 18.12 -0.12 -1.45
CA MET A 207 16.98 -0.73 -2.14
C MET A 207 15.64 -0.28 -1.54
N VAL A 208 15.51 -0.24 -0.22
CA VAL A 208 14.31 0.26 0.44
C VAL A 208 14.04 1.73 0.06
N ALA A 209 15.08 2.57 0.09
CA ALA A 209 14.95 3.97 -0.32
C ALA A 209 14.59 4.10 -1.81
N GLY A 210 15.18 3.26 -2.68
CA GLY A 210 14.86 3.17 -4.11
C GLY A 210 13.42 2.75 -4.36
N ASN A 211 12.91 1.75 -3.63
CA ASN A 211 11.53 1.30 -3.73
C ASN A 211 10.53 2.39 -3.32
N ILE A 212 10.81 3.12 -2.24
CA ILE A 212 9.99 4.24 -1.80
C ILE A 212 10.00 5.37 -2.84
N PHE A 213 11.18 5.72 -3.35
CA PHE A 213 11.33 6.69 -4.43
C PHE A 213 10.51 6.30 -5.66
N PHE A 214 10.62 5.06 -6.11
CA PHE A 214 9.86 4.52 -7.23
C PHE A 214 8.34 4.60 -7.01
N CYS A 215 7.85 4.17 -5.84
CA CYS A 215 6.43 4.26 -5.49
C CYS A 215 5.95 5.73 -5.49
N MET A 216 6.72 6.64 -4.90
CA MET A 216 6.35 8.06 -4.82
C MET A 216 6.36 8.76 -6.18
N ILE A 217 7.30 8.42 -7.07
CA ILE A 217 7.31 8.94 -8.46
C ILE A 217 6.08 8.46 -9.22
N ILE A 218 5.72 7.18 -9.12
CA ILE A 218 4.49 6.67 -9.77
C ILE A 218 3.24 7.41 -9.25
N LEU A 219 3.16 7.66 -7.93
CA LEU A 219 2.07 8.43 -7.34
C LEU A 219 2.01 9.87 -7.87
N LEU A 220 3.16 10.53 -7.99
CA LEU A 220 3.24 11.88 -8.51
C LEU A 220 2.80 11.94 -9.98
N VAL A 221 3.28 10.99 -10.81
CA VAL A 221 2.85 10.85 -12.19
C VAL A 221 1.34 10.59 -12.29
N ALA A 222 0.81 9.69 -11.47
CA ALA A 222 -0.62 9.40 -11.42
C ALA A 222 -1.46 10.64 -11.05
N ALA A 223 -0.99 11.45 -10.08
CA ALA A 223 -1.64 12.71 -9.71
C ALA A 223 -1.65 13.74 -10.85
N ILE A 224 -0.54 13.86 -11.61
CA ILE A 224 -0.45 14.74 -12.78
C ILE A 224 -1.38 14.26 -13.91
N VAL A 225 -1.38 12.96 -14.21
CA VAL A 225 -2.25 12.38 -15.24
C VAL A 225 -3.73 12.62 -14.91
N LYS A 226 -4.11 12.51 -13.63
CA LYS A 226 -5.46 12.85 -13.13
C LYS A 226 -5.78 14.36 -13.16
N GLY A 227 -4.84 15.21 -13.57
CA GLY A 227 -5.06 16.66 -13.71
C GLY A 227 -5.10 17.43 -12.40
N MET A 228 -4.58 16.89 -11.29
CA MET A 228 -4.65 17.53 -9.98
C MET A 228 -3.88 18.85 -9.89
N PHE A 229 -2.88 19.07 -10.75
CA PHE A 229 -2.00 20.25 -10.76
C PHE A 229 -2.24 21.20 -11.96
N GLY A 230 -3.27 20.94 -12.78
CA GLY A 230 -3.62 21.79 -13.93
C GLY A 230 -3.35 21.15 -15.30
N ASN A 231 -3.44 21.95 -16.38
CA ASN A 231 -3.52 21.43 -17.73
C ASN A 231 -2.16 21.12 -18.39
N ASN A 232 -1.03 21.62 -17.86
CA ASN A 232 0.30 21.45 -18.46
C ASN A 232 0.94 20.08 -18.17
N LYS A 233 0.16 18.99 -18.25
CA LYS A 233 0.57 17.62 -17.89
C LYS A 233 1.86 17.18 -18.60
N LYS A 234 1.95 17.42 -19.93
CA LYS A 234 3.12 17.00 -20.70
C LYS A 234 4.43 17.64 -20.23
N TYR A 235 4.38 18.94 -19.90
CA TYR A 235 5.53 19.66 -19.36
C TYR A 235 5.95 19.12 -17.99
N MET A 236 5.00 18.92 -17.09
CA MET A 236 5.25 18.39 -15.74
C MET A 236 5.85 16.98 -15.79
N ILE A 237 5.35 16.10 -16.66
CA ILE A 237 5.90 14.74 -16.84
C ILE A 237 7.32 14.79 -17.42
N ARG A 238 7.61 15.68 -18.40
CA ARG A 238 8.97 15.87 -18.93
C ARG A 238 9.93 16.34 -17.84
N LEU A 239 9.52 17.28 -16.99
CA LEU A 239 10.32 17.75 -15.86
C LEU A 239 10.67 16.62 -14.91
N ILE A 240 9.68 15.78 -14.53
CA ILE A 240 9.94 14.59 -13.71
C ILE A 240 10.92 13.64 -14.41
N GLY A 241 10.74 13.40 -15.70
CA GLY A 241 11.66 12.57 -16.49
C GLY A 241 13.09 13.08 -16.44
N ILE A 242 13.32 14.38 -16.61
CA ILE A 242 14.64 15.02 -16.51
C ILE A 242 15.22 14.82 -15.10
N VAL A 243 14.44 15.08 -14.04
CA VAL A 243 14.89 14.92 -12.64
C VAL A 243 15.24 13.46 -12.34
N VAL A 244 14.40 12.51 -12.73
CA VAL A 244 14.66 11.08 -12.52
C VAL A 244 15.92 10.64 -13.26
N THR A 245 16.08 11.03 -14.54
CA THR A 245 17.26 10.70 -15.32
C THR A 245 18.53 11.31 -14.72
N SER A 246 18.49 12.59 -14.29
CA SER A 246 19.61 13.25 -13.64
C SER A 246 20.01 12.58 -12.33
N LEU A 247 19.02 12.21 -11.49
CA LEU A 247 19.27 11.48 -10.25
C LEU A 247 19.84 10.08 -10.51
N THR A 248 19.33 9.36 -11.49
CA THR A 248 19.85 8.03 -11.85
C THR A 248 21.30 8.13 -12.35
N ALA A 249 21.62 9.12 -13.17
CA ALA A 249 22.98 9.36 -13.63
C ALA A 249 23.92 9.72 -12.47
N PHE A 250 23.47 10.58 -11.55
CA PHE A 250 24.23 10.96 -10.36
C PHE A 250 24.48 9.76 -9.43
N PHE A 251 23.48 8.90 -9.22
CA PHE A 251 23.66 7.67 -8.45
C PHE A 251 24.59 6.69 -9.15
N GLY A 252 24.49 6.53 -10.48
CA GLY A 252 25.41 5.73 -11.26
C GLY A 252 26.86 6.20 -11.09
N TRP A 253 27.08 7.51 -11.13
CA TRP A 253 28.40 8.12 -10.88
C TRP A 253 28.87 7.87 -9.44
N LEU A 254 28.01 8.02 -8.43
CA LEU A 254 28.36 7.72 -7.04
C LEU A 254 28.73 6.25 -6.82
N LEU A 255 28.01 5.33 -7.44
CA LEU A 255 28.34 3.89 -7.39
C LEU A 255 29.68 3.62 -8.07
N TRP A 256 29.96 4.27 -9.19
CA TRP A 256 31.23 4.14 -9.90
C TRP A 256 32.42 4.65 -9.07
N THR A 257 32.28 5.79 -8.41
CA THR A 257 33.34 6.37 -7.56
C THR A 257 33.58 5.59 -6.26
N ASN A 258 32.54 4.92 -5.75
CA ASN A 258 32.60 4.14 -4.50
C ASN A 258 32.51 2.62 -4.74
N LYS A 259 33.10 2.15 -5.83
CA LYS A 259 33.03 0.72 -6.22
C LYS A 259 33.59 -0.26 -5.18
N ASP A 260 34.47 0.18 -4.29
CA ASP A 260 35.04 -0.63 -3.22
C ASP A 260 34.15 -0.70 -1.96
N SER A 261 33.05 0.05 -1.93
CA SER A 261 32.11 -0.04 -0.83
C SER A 261 31.36 -1.39 -0.81
N TYR A 262 31.14 -1.95 0.37
CA TYR A 262 30.42 -3.22 0.56
C TYR A 262 29.09 -3.28 -0.18
N ARG A 263 28.34 -2.17 -0.29
CA ARG A 263 27.07 -2.09 -0.99
C ARG A 263 27.20 -2.29 -2.49
N VAL A 264 28.23 -1.70 -3.08
CA VAL A 264 28.52 -1.84 -4.51
C VAL A 264 29.09 -3.23 -4.80
N GLN A 265 29.94 -3.76 -3.94
CA GLN A 265 30.47 -5.12 -4.06
C GLN A 265 29.35 -6.17 -4.08
N ARG A 266 28.31 -6.01 -3.28
CA ARG A 266 27.12 -6.90 -3.33
C ARG A 266 26.37 -6.83 -4.65
N LEU A 267 26.27 -5.65 -5.28
CA LEU A 267 25.69 -5.51 -6.61
C LEU A 267 26.60 -6.17 -7.69
N ILE A 268 27.91 -5.99 -7.61
CA ILE A 268 28.86 -6.62 -8.51
C ILE A 268 28.81 -8.15 -8.37
N ALA A 269 28.73 -8.66 -7.15
CA ALA A 269 28.59 -10.08 -6.86
C ALA A 269 27.29 -10.68 -7.41
N PHE A 270 26.21 -9.91 -7.47
CA PHE A 270 24.96 -10.33 -8.11
C PHE A 270 25.15 -10.61 -9.61
N PHE A 271 25.89 -9.77 -10.33
CA PHE A 271 26.16 -9.95 -11.76
C PHE A 271 27.29 -10.97 -12.04
N ASN A 272 28.22 -11.15 -11.10
CA ASN A 272 29.40 -12.06 -11.24
C ASN A 272 29.39 -13.15 -10.17
N ARG A 273 28.26 -13.86 -10.02
CA ARG A 273 27.97 -14.82 -8.94
C ARG A 273 29.04 -15.89 -8.77
N ILE A 274 29.55 -16.45 -9.90
CA ILE A 274 30.53 -17.52 -9.90
C ILE A 274 31.87 -17.05 -9.31
N LYS A 275 32.30 -15.83 -9.64
CA LYS A 275 33.56 -15.25 -9.14
C LYS A 275 33.53 -14.96 -7.65
N TYR A 276 32.38 -14.60 -7.10
CA TYR A 276 32.19 -14.18 -5.69
C TYR A 276 31.43 -15.21 -4.87
N GLN A 277 31.37 -16.48 -5.30
CA GLN A 277 30.52 -17.51 -4.67
C GLN A 277 30.86 -17.80 -3.20
N ASP A 278 32.10 -17.59 -2.78
CA ASP A 278 32.60 -17.83 -1.43
C ASP A 278 32.70 -16.54 -0.60
N ALA A 279 32.25 -15.39 -1.15
CA ALA A 279 32.24 -14.08 -0.51
C ALA A 279 30.80 -13.48 -0.57
N GLU A 280 30.64 -12.28 -1.18
CA GLU A 280 29.36 -11.58 -1.27
C GLU A 280 28.32 -12.32 -2.13
N GLY A 281 28.74 -13.25 -2.99
CA GLY A 281 27.88 -14.10 -3.82
C GLY A 281 27.34 -15.36 -3.13
N TYR A 282 27.79 -15.67 -1.91
CA TYR A 282 27.43 -16.86 -1.15
C TYR A 282 25.91 -17.09 -1.04
N TYR A 283 25.11 -16.04 -0.82
CA TYR A 283 23.64 -16.16 -0.76
C TYR A 283 23.04 -16.75 -2.04
N TYR A 284 23.61 -16.43 -3.21
CA TYR A 284 23.10 -16.94 -4.50
C TYR A 284 23.39 -18.41 -4.69
N ARG A 285 24.58 -18.86 -4.24
CA ARG A 285 24.94 -20.28 -4.23
C ARG A 285 23.94 -21.08 -3.41
N VAL A 286 23.57 -20.59 -2.25
CA VAL A 286 22.64 -21.28 -1.36
C VAL A 286 21.23 -21.29 -1.91
N ILE A 287 20.77 -20.18 -2.50
CA ILE A 287 19.47 -20.16 -3.18
C ILE A 287 19.44 -21.20 -4.30
N GLN A 288 20.49 -21.28 -5.12
CA GLN A 288 20.57 -22.25 -6.19
C GLN A 288 20.62 -23.69 -5.68
N GLU A 289 21.41 -23.95 -4.64
CA GLU A 289 21.51 -25.26 -4.03
C GLU A 289 20.20 -25.71 -3.38
N ALA A 290 19.55 -24.81 -2.67
CA ALA A 290 18.23 -25.10 -2.09
C ALA A 290 17.19 -25.42 -3.17
N LEU A 291 17.13 -24.65 -4.26
CA LEU A 291 16.21 -24.91 -5.36
C LEU A 291 16.51 -26.22 -6.09
N HIS A 292 17.81 -26.52 -6.35
CA HIS A 292 18.21 -27.74 -7.05
C HIS A 292 17.89 -29.01 -6.25
N ASN A 293 18.03 -28.94 -4.92
CA ASN A 293 17.75 -30.06 -4.01
C ASN A 293 16.32 -30.13 -3.52
N SER A 294 15.44 -29.22 -3.96
CA SER A 294 14.02 -29.24 -3.63
C SER A 294 13.26 -30.29 -4.44
N LYS A 295 12.23 -30.89 -3.82
CA LYS A 295 11.36 -31.88 -4.45
C LYS A 295 10.06 -31.25 -4.95
N TRP A 296 9.30 -31.97 -5.76
CA TRP A 296 7.97 -31.55 -6.15
C TRP A 296 7.01 -31.51 -4.95
N ILE A 297 7.12 -32.50 -4.03
CA ILE A 297 6.34 -32.60 -2.79
C ILE A 297 7.28 -33.01 -1.66
N GLY A 298 7.14 -32.37 -0.49
CA GLY A 298 7.92 -32.69 0.71
C GLY A 298 9.30 -32.02 0.77
N THR A 299 10.06 -32.37 1.77
CA THR A 299 11.33 -31.72 2.13
C THR A 299 12.44 -32.05 1.14
N GLY A 300 13.23 -31.06 0.76
CA GLY A 300 14.45 -31.21 -0.04
C GLY A 300 15.53 -32.04 0.68
N ASN A 301 16.60 -32.36 -0.03
CA ASN A 301 17.70 -33.18 0.47
C ASN A 301 19.02 -32.42 0.46
N SER A 302 19.14 -31.27 1.09
CA SER A 302 20.39 -30.51 1.18
C SER A 302 20.89 -30.47 2.61
N THR A 303 21.93 -31.25 2.92
CA THR A 303 22.66 -31.16 4.20
C THR A 303 23.27 -29.77 4.41
N TYR A 304 23.59 -29.08 3.32
CA TYR A 304 24.14 -27.74 3.34
C TYR A 304 23.09 -26.71 3.79
N PHE A 305 21.86 -26.80 3.29
CA PHE A 305 20.76 -25.89 3.68
C PHE A 305 20.33 -26.11 5.12
N GLU A 306 20.36 -27.36 5.60
CA GLU A 306 19.96 -27.72 6.96
C GLU A 306 21.02 -27.36 8.03
N ASN A 307 22.31 -27.48 7.67
CA ASN A 307 23.41 -27.27 8.62
C ASN A 307 23.91 -25.83 8.70
N TYR A 308 23.68 -25.02 7.67
CA TYR A 308 24.10 -23.63 7.65
C TYR A 308 22.92 -22.71 7.97
N TYR A 309 22.88 -22.29 9.21
CA TYR A 309 21.94 -21.25 9.69
C TYR A 309 22.24 -19.94 8.95
N PHE A 310 21.38 -19.58 8.00
CA PHE A 310 21.50 -18.33 7.25
C PHE A 310 21.00 -17.14 8.06
N PRO A 311 21.81 -16.12 8.31
CA PRO A 311 21.34 -14.89 8.93
C PRO A 311 20.19 -14.23 8.17
N GLY A 312 20.18 -14.28 6.84
CA GLY A 312 19.10 -13.73 6.01
C GLY A 312 17.83 -14.57 5.99
N LEU A 313 17.93 -15.90 6.13
CA LEU A 313 16.77 -16.79 6.25
C LEU A 313 16.05 -16.63 7.58
N THR A 314 16.78 -16.30 8.66
CA THR A 314 16.19 -16.09 9.98
C THR A 314 15.33 -14.84 10.07
N GLU A 315 15.47 -13.88 9.14
CA GLU A 315 14.65 -12.66 9.08
C GLU A 315 13.40 -12.80 8.21
N GLY A 316 13.25 -13.92 7.50
CA GLY A 316 12.07 -14.22 6.67
C GLY A 316 12.13 -13.63 5.24
N GLU A 317 13.26 -13.05 4.84
CA GLU A 317 13.44 -12.48 3.49
C GLU A 317 13.37 -13.56 2.39
N LEU A 318 13.80 -14.79 2.67
CA LEU A 318 13.80 -15.94 1.77
C LEU A 318 12.70 -16.96 2.10
N LEU A 319 11.62 -16.54 2.75
CA LEU A 319 10.55 -17.47 3.12
C LEU A 319 9.92 -18.20 1.93
N PRO A 320 9.67 -17.60 0.75
CA PRO A 320 9.20 -18.36 -0.40
C PRO A 320 10.14 -19.48 -0.84
N LEU A 321 11.46 -19.25 -0.77
CA LEU A 321 12.45 -20.30 -1.00
C LEU A 321 12.35 -21.41 0.04
N ALA A 322 12.19 -21.05 1.33
CA ALA A 322 12.02 -22.01 2.40
C ALA A 322 10.73 -22.85 2.22
N VAL A 323 9.64 -22.23 1.75
CA VAL A 323 8.40 -22.96 1.41
C VAL A 323 8.67 -24.00 0.32
N ILE A 324 9.38 -23.63 -0.74
CA ILE A 324 9.74 -24.56 -1.80
C ILE A 324 10.62 -25.69 -1.26
N TYR A 325 11.59 -25.38 -0.40
CA TYR A 325 12.49 -26.38 0.16
C TYR A 325 11.80 -27.35 1.14
N TRP A 326 11.00 -26.83 2.08
CA TRP A 326 10.38 -27.66 3.12
C TRP A 326 9.11 -28.37 2.68
N PHE A 327 8.33 -27.78 1.78
CA PHE A 327 7.01 -28.30 1.37
C PHE A 327 6.96 -28.72 -0.11
N GLY A 328 7.98 -28.37 -0.90
CA GLY A 328 8.08 -28.67 -2.32
C GLY A 328 7.59 -27.59 -3.26
N PHE A 329 7.88 -27.75 -4.56
CA PHE A 329 7.51 -26.79 -5.61
C PHE A 329 5.99 -26.56 -5.72
N ILE A 330 5.17 -27.59 -5.47
CA ILE A 330 3.71 -27.45 -5.51
C ILE A 330 3.23 -26.46 -4.45
N ALA A 331 3.78 -26.52 -3.23
CA ALA A 331 3.48 -25.56 -2.17
C ALA A 331 3.91 -24.14 -2.56
N GLY A 332 5.07 -23.99 -3.21
CA GLY A 332 5.51 -22.71 -3.77
C GLY A 332 4.55 -22.14 -4.81
N VAL A 333 4.03 -22.96 -5.72
CA VAL A 333 3.03 -22.56 -6.72
C VAL A 333 1.72 -22.15 -6.06
N ILE A 334 1.23 -22.88 -5.05
CA ILE A 334 0.04 -22.53 -4.29
C ILE A 334 0.23 -21.16 -3.59
N LEU A 335 1.39 -20.94 -2.98
CA LEU A 335 1.72 -19.69 -2.35
C LEU A 335 1.72 -18.52 -3.35
N LEU A 336 2.31 -18.71 -4.53
CA LEU A 336 2.30 -17.72 -5.61
C LEU A 336 0.87 -17.42 -6.09
N ALA A 337 0.02 -18.43 -6.22
CA ALA A 337 -1.38 -18.25 -6.59
C ALA A 337 -2.16 -17.45 -5.53
N LEU A 338 -1.91 -17.69 -4.23
CA LEU A 338 -2.51 -16.93 -3.13
C LEU A 338 -2.05 -15.47 -3.14
N LEU A 339 -0.75 -15.22 -3.35
CA LEU A 339 -0.20 -13.87 -3.47
C LEU A 339 -0.77 -13.13 -4.70
N ALA A 340 -0.89 -13.81 -5.84
CA ALA A 340 -1.53 -13.26 -7.02
C ALA A 340 -3.00 -12.90 -6.76
N GLY A 341 -3.76 -13.78 -6.10
CA GLY A 341 -5.13 -13.53 -5.69
C GLY A 341 -5.25 -12.30 -4.76
N PHE A 342 -4.31 -12.15 -3.82
CA PHE A 342 -4.23 -10.98 -2.93
C PHE A 342 -4.00 -9.69 -3.73
N ILE A 343 -3.03 -9.69 -4.66
CA ILE A 343 -2.72 -8.55 -5.53
C ILE A 343 -3.93 -8.21 -6.42
N LEU A 344 -4.61 -9.22 -6.98
CA LEU A 344 -5.82 -9.02 -7.79
C LEU A 344 -6.97 -8.41 -6.98
N CYS A 345 -7.14 -8.79 -5.71
CA CYS A 345 -8.11 -8.15 -4.82
C CYS A 345 -7.74 -6.69 -4.56
N ALA A 346 -6.46 -6.39 -4.31
CA ALA A 346 -5.98 -5.04 -4.05
C ALA A 346 -6.13 -4.11 -5.28
N ILE A 347 -5.75 -4.58 -6.49
CA ILE A 347 -5.90 -3.78 -7.71
C ILE A 347 -7.36 -3.49 -8.07
N ASN A 348 -8.28 -4.41 -7.76
CA ASN A 348 -9.71 -4.17 -7.95
C ASN A 348 -10.23 -3.01 -7.08
N ILE A 349 -9.70 -2.85 -5.86
CA ILE A 349 -10.02 -1.71 -5.01
C ILE A 349 -9.50 -0.41 -5.66
N VAL A 350 -8.25 -0.40 -6.13
CA VAL A 350 -7.64 0.78 -6.76
C VAL A 350 -8.42 1.23 -8.01
N ARG A 351 -8.80 0.28 -8.88
CA ARG A 351 -9.49 0.57 -10.15
C ARG A 351 -10.88 1.16 -9.97
N ARG A 352 -11.57 0.83 -8.89
CA ARG A 352 -12.92 1.31 -8.61
C ARG A 352 -12.97 2.72 -8.05
N GLN A 353 -11.85 3.29 -7.61
CA GLN A 353 -11.82 4.59 -6.95
C GLN A 353 -12.06 5.74 -7.91
N LYS A 354 -13.19 6.44 -7.74
CA LYS A 354 -13.55 7.66 -8.46
C LYS A 354 -12.98 8.92 -7.79
N ASN A 355 -12.92 8.93 -6.47
CA ASN A 355 -12.39 10.05 -5.68
C ASN A 355 -10.87 10.16 -5.85
N GLN A 356 -10.36 11.39 -6.03
CA GLN A 356 -8.94 11.66 -6.25
C GLN A 356 -8.06 11.20 -5.08
N LEU A 357 -8.43 11.51 -3.84
CA LEU A 357 -7.68 11.11 -2.65
C LEU A 357 -7.72 9.59 -2.46
N GLY A 358 -8.91 8.98 -2.57
CA GLY A 358 -9.08 7.54 -2.46
C GLY A 358 -8.24 6.78 -3.48
N ALA A 359 -8.18 7.28 -4.73
CA ALA A 359 -7.35 6.71 -5.77
C ALA A 359 -5.85 6.82 -5.48
N LEU A 360 -5.36 7.94 -4.93
CA LEU A 360 -3.95 8.09 -4.56
C LEU A 360 -3.59 7.23 -3.36
N VAL A 361 -4.41 7.22 -2.30
CA VAL A 361 -4.13 6.43 -1.08
C VAL A 361 -4.18 4.93 -1.39
N SER A 362 -5.18 4.47 -2.14
CA SER A 362 -5.26 3.05 -2.53
C SER A 362 -4.11 2.64 -3.44
N LEU A 363 -3.72 3.50 -4.41
CA LEU A 363 -2.57 3.26 -5.27
C LEU A 363 -1.27 3.23 -4.46
N ALA A 364 -1.10 4.11 -3.47
CA ALA A 364 0.05 4.13 -2.57
C ALA A 364 0.23 2.81 -1.82
N CYS A 365 -0.84 2.35 -1.17
CA CYS A 365 -0.83 1.08 -0.46
C CYS A 365 -0.57 -0.11 -1.40
N PHE A 366 -1.24 -0.13 -2.56
CA PHE A 366 -1.07 -1.16 -3.57
C PHE A 366 0.38 -1.25 -4.08
N LEU A 367 1.01 -0.12 -4.42
CA LEU A 367 2.39 -0.08 -4.91
C LEU A 367 3.36 -0.67 -3.88
N VAL A 368 3.24 -0.30 -2.61
CA VAL A 368 4.10 -0.86 -1.55
C VAL A 368 3.91 -2.37 -1.44
N LEU A 369 2.66 -2.86 -1.45
CA LEU A 369 2.37 -4.29 -1.38
C LEU A 369 2.96 -5.06 -2.56
N VAL A 370 2.76 -4.57 -3.79
CA VAL A 370 3.23 -5.22 -5.02
C VAL A 370 4.74 -5.22 -5.10
N VAL A 371 5.41 -4.08 -4.85
CA VAL A 371 6.87 -3.98 -4.93
C VAL A 371 7.52 -4.97 -3.97
N ASN A 372 7.06 -5.03 -2.71
CA ASN A 372 7.63 -5.98 -1.74
C ASN A 372 7.32 -7.45 -2.09
N CYS A 373 6.12 -7.76 -2.60
CA CYS A 373 5.80 -9.12 -3.07
C CYS A 373 6.70 -9.55 -4.24
N VAL A 374 6.81 -8.71 -5.27
CA VAL A 374 7.61 -9.01 -6.47
C VAL A 374 9.08 -9.12 -6.11
N GLU A 375 9.62 -8.16 -5.34
CA GLU A 375 11.01 -8.19 -4.90
C GLU A 375 11.32 -9.46 -4.10
N GLY A 376 10.48 -9.82 -3.11
CA GLY A 376 10.69 -11.01 -2.29
C GLY A 376 10.62 -12.32 -3.09
N ILE A 377 9.73 -12.42 -4.09
CA ILE A 377 9.67 -13.58 -5.00
C ILE A 377 10.96 -13.65 -5.86
N LEU A 378 11.37 -12.54 -6.46
CA LEU A 378 12.55 -12.49 -7.32
C LEU A 378 13.84 -12.80 -6.54
N ILE A 379 13.96 -12.34 -5.29
CA ILE A 379 15.07 -12.68 -4.40
C ILE A 379 15.08 -14.19 -4.12
N SER A 380 13.91 -14.77 -3.83
CA SER A 380 13.79 -16.19 -3.47
C SER A 380 14.18 -17.17 -4.59
N VAL A 381 14.05 -16.71 -5.84
CA VAL A 381 14.52 -17.49 -7.02
C VAL A 381 15.90 -17.03 -7.51
N GLY A 382 16.55 -16.10 -6.80
CA GLY A 382 17.89 -15.61 -7.15
C GLY A 382 17.95 -14.67 -8.34
N LEU A 383 16.81 -14.11 -8.79
CA LEU A 383 16.74 -13.18 -9.92
C LEU A 383 16.91 -11.71 -9.54
N PHE A 384 16.99 -11.41 -8.25
CA PHE A 384 17.18 -10.05 -7.72
C PHE A 384 18.23 -10.06 -6.60
N PRO A 385 18.94 -8.94 -6.37
CA PRO A 385 19.90 -8.84 -5.27
C PRO A 385 19.22 -9.08 -3.92
N VAL A 386 19.85 -9.87 -3.05
CA VAL A 386 19.31 -10.13 -1.70
C VAL A 386 19.25 -8.84 -0.90
N THR A 387 18.05 -8.44 -0.52
CA THR A 387 17.75 -7.19 0.20
C THR A 387 16.79 -7.47 1.35
N THR A 388 16.37 -6.43 2.05
CA THR A 388 15.39 -6.51 3.16
C THR A 388 13.94 -6.50 2.65
N ALA A 389 13.62 -7.22 1.57
CA ALA A 389 12.25 -7.32 1.10
C ALA A 389 11.39 -8.12 2.09
N ALA A 390 10.25 -7.57 2.43
CA ALA A 390 9.32 -8.20 3.35
C ALA A 390 8.02 -8.52 2.63
N ILE A 391 7.74 -9.80 2.38
CA ILE A 391 6.47 -10.22 1.79
C ILE A 391 5.37 -10.16 2.85
N PRO A 392 4.18 -9.57 2.55
CA PRO A 392 3.07 -9.53 3.47
C PRO A 392 2.73 -10.91 4.03
N PHE A 393 2.56 -11.02 5.35
CA PHE A 393 2.21 -12.23 6.11
C PHE A 393 3.26 -13.35 6.12
N LEU A 394 4.27 -13.27 5.25
CA LEU A 394 5.32 -14.28 5.08
C LEU A 394 6.65 -13.84 5.70
N THR A 395 6.71 -12.73 6.38
CA THR A 395 7.93 -12.21 6.99
C THR A 395 7.81 -12.21 8.51
N ARG A 396 8.87 -12.64 9.17
CA ARG A 396 8.99 -12.64 10.63
C ARG A 396 8.97 -11.21 11.17
N GLY A 397 8.23 -10.99 12.28
CA GLY A 397 8.34 -9.80 13.10
C GLY A 397 7.09 -8.95 13.20
N GLY A 398 6.96 -8.24 14.33
CA GLY A 398 5.80 -7.41 14.64
C GLY A 398 5.72 -6.13 13.82
N SER A 399 6.85 -5.47 13.52
CA SER A 399 6.88 -4.26 12.70
C SER A 399 6.36 -4.49 11.28
N THR A 400 6.72 -5.63 10.68
CA THR A 400 6.24 -6.04 9.36
C THR A 400 4.73 -6.30 9.38
N ALA A 401 4.25 -7.06 10.36
CA ALA A 401 2.82 -7.32 10.54
C ALA A 401 2.02 -6.03 10.71
N LEU A 402 2.51 -5.08 11.52
CA LEU A 402 1.85 -3.80 11.75
C LEU A 402 1.79 -2.90 10.50
N VAL A 403 2.89 -2.77 9.76
CA VAL A 403 2.91 -1.93 8.55
C VAL A 403 1.95 -2.47 7.51
N TYR A 404 1.98 -3.78 7.24
CA TYR A 404 1.03 -4.36 6.28
C TYR A 404 -0.41 -4.30 6.78
N ALA A 405 -0.64 -4.43 8.08
CA ALA A 405 -1.96 -4.23 8.66
C ALA A 405 -2.48 -2.81 8.43
N VAL A 406 -1.64 -1.79 8.60
CA VAL A 406 -2.00 -0.39 8.30
C VAL A 406 -2.29 -0.20 6.81
N LEU A 407 -1.45 -0.72 5.90
CA LEU A 407 -1.64 -0.57 4.46
C LEU A 407 -2.94 -1.25 3.97
N ILE A 408 -3.21 -2.47 4.46
CA ILE A 408 -4.44 -3.21 4.13
C ILE A 408 -5.65 -2.54 4.75
N GLY A 409 -5.55 -2.09 6.00
CA GLY A 409 -6.59 -1.33 6.67
C GLY A 409 -6.95 -0.05 5.93
N LEU A 410 -5.96 0.70 5.40
CA LEU A 410 -6.18 1.87 4.56
C LEU A 410 -6.87 1.51 3.23
N LEU A 411 -6.45 0.42 2.55
CA LEU A 411 -7.12 -0.07 1.35
C LEU A 411 -8.60 -0.39 1.62
N LEU A 412 -8.87 -1.08 2.74
CA LEU A 412 -10.23 -1.42 3.14
C LEU A 412 -11.04 -0.18 3.56
N SER A 413 -10.39 0.80 4.22
CA SER A 413 -11.02 2.08 4.56
C SER A 413 -11.44 2.86 3.31
N VAL A 414 -10.59 2.89 2.27
CA VAL A 414 -10.89 3.49 0.97
C VAL A 414 -12.06 2.76 0.30
N HIS A 415 -12.03 1.43 0.24
CA HIS A 415 -13.12 0.63 -0.35
C HIS A 415 -14.44 0.82 0.41
N ARG A 416 -14.39 0.83 1.74
CA ARG A 416 -15.58 1.00 2.59
C ARG A 416 -16.35 2.29 2.29
N ARG A 417 -15.65 3.34 1.87
CA ARG A 417 -16.22 4.65 1.59
C ARG A 417 -16.30 5.01 0.10
N GLU A 418 -16.10 4.05 -0.77
CA GLU A 418 -16.12 4.22 -2.23
C GLU A 418 -17.41 4.90 -2.73
N LYS A 419 -18.55 4.52 -2.14
CA LYS A 419 -19.88 5.02 -2.52
C LYS A 419 -20.38 6.22 -1.71
N ILE A 420 -19.62 6.63 -0.68
CA ILE A 420 -20.07 7.68 0.26
C ILE A 420 -19.48 9.04 -0.08
N LEU A 421 -18.21 9.06 -0.54
CA LEU A 421 -17.46 10.28 -0.78
C LEU A 421 -17.50 10.66 -2.26
N THR A 422 -18.36 11.60 -2.61
CA THR A 422 -18.26 12.35 -3.87
C THR A 422 -17.10 13.36 -3.80
N GLN A 423 -16.60 13.83 -4.96
CA GLN A 423 -15.43 14.75 -5.01
C GLN A 423 -15.62 16.06 -4.23
N GLU A 424 -16.86 16.45 -3.95
CA GLU A 424 -17.19 17.71 -3.30
C GLU A 424 -17.22 17.63 -1.75
N ALA A 425 -17.24 16.43 -1.18
CA ALA A 425 -17.35 16.20 0.26
C ALA A 425 -16.02 16.18 1.04
N ILE A 426 -14.89 16.49 0.38
CA ILE A 426 -13.54 16.56 0.93
C ILE A 426 -12.90 17.92 0.65
#